data_7e53721cf4ba2d74e77a90a72a6ee59b
#
_entry.id   7e53721cf4ba2d74e77a90a72a6ee59b
#
_cell.length_a   1.000
_cell.length_b   1.000
_cell.length_c   1.000
_cell.angle_alpha   90.00
_cell.angle_beta   90.00
_cell.angle_gamma   90.00
#
_symmetry.space_group_name_H-M   'P 1'
#
loop_
_entity.id
_entity.type
_entity.pdbx_description
1 polymer ?
#
loop_
_entity_poly.entity_id
_entity_poly.type
_entity_poly.pdbx_seq_one_letter_code
_entity_poly.pdbx_strand_id
1 'polypeptide(L)'
;EMSANRVMRNISRFIEEKLGLKVNMTKSKVDRPQGLKYLGFGFYFDSRAHQFKAKPHAKSVAKFKKRMKELTCRSWGVSNSYKVEKLNQLIRGWINYFKIGSMKTLCKELDARIRYRLRMCIWKQWKTPQNRIKNLTKLGVDKDIAWITAYTGSRIAYVCQRRVMNFAINKERLTQFGLVSMIDYYTKRCVTC
;
A
#
# COMPACT_ATOMS: atom_id res chain seq x y z
N GLU A 1 -30.29 6.56 17.35
CA GLU A 1 -29.37 6.22 18.45
C GLU A 1 -30.09 5.38 19.54
N MET A 2 -31.27 5.78 20.03
CA MET A 2 -32.06 5.00 21.00
C MET A 2 -32.36 3.57 20.50
N SER A 3 -32.79 3.41 19.26
CA SER A 3 -33.11 2.09 18.70
C SER A 3 -31.88 1.18 18.64
N ALA A 4 -30.69 1.69 18.24
CA ALA A 4 -29.47 0.92 18.19
C ALA A 4 -29.00 0.48 19.59
N ASN A 5 -29.12 1.33 20.61
CA ASN A 5 -28.80 0.96 21.97
C ASN A 5 -29.80 -0.08 22.55
N ARG A 6 -31.05 -0.05 22.13
CA ARG A 6 -32.04 -1.09 22.47
C ARG A 6 -31.65 -2.45 21.85
N VAL A 7 -31.26 -2.44 20.57
CA VAL A 7 -30.80 -3.65 19.88
C VAL A 7 -29.57 -4.20 20.57
N MET A 8 -28.60 -3.36 20.91
CA MET A 8 -27.38 -3.79 21.61
C MET A 8 -27.71 -4.48 22.94
N ARG A 9 -28.60 -3.91 23.74
CA ARG A 9 -29.03 -4.51 25.02
C ARG A 9 -29.71 -5.88 24.80
N ASN A 10 -30.62 -5.97 23.85
CA ASN A 10 -31.33 -7.22 23.54
C ASN A 10 -30.38 -8.32 23.08
N ILE A 11 -29.40 -7.98 22.21
CA ILE A 11 -28.38 -8.93 21.73
C ILE A 11 -27.47 -9.36 22.91
N SER A 12 -27.04 -8.43 23.75
CA SER A 12 -26.21 -8.76 24.93
C SER A 12 -26.94 -9.73 25.87
N ARG A 13 -28.22 -9.44 26.17
CA ARG A 13 -29.04 -10.34 26.96
C ARG A 13 -29.18 -11.72 26.35
N PHE A 14 -29.49 -11.80 25.07
CA PHE A 14 -29.60 -13.08 24.37
C PHE A 14 -28.29 -13.89 24.44
N ILE A 15 -27.15 -13.25 24.25
CA ILE A 15 -25.82 -13.90 24.32
C ILE A 15 -25.58 -14.45 25.73
N GLU A 16 -25.92 -13.69 26.77
CA GLU A 16 -25.70 -14.08 28.16
C GLU A 16 -26.69 -15.15 28.62
N GLU A 17 -27.99 -14.98 28.35
CA GLU A 17 -29.05 -15.90 28.82
C GLU A 17 -29.15 -17.18 28.01
N LYS A 18 -28.99 -17.12 26.67
CA LYS A 18 -29.18 -18.29 25.78
C LYS A 18 -27.88 -19.01 25.43
N LEU A 19 -26.78 -18.28 25.33
CA LEU A 19 -25.49 -18.88 24.94
C LEU A 19 -24.52 -19.03 26.11
N GLY A 20 -24.85 -18.53 27.30
CA GLY A 20 -23.97 -18.59 28.48
C GLY A 20 -22.64 -17.86 28.31
N LEU A 21 -22.56 -16.92 27.36
CA LEU A 21 -21.34 -16.20 27.03
C LEU A 21 -21.36 -14.79 27.60
N LYS A 22 -20.26 -14.32 28.19
CA LYS A 22 -20.16 -12.96 28.75
C LYS A 22 -19.80 -11.94 27.66
N VAL A 23 -20.63 -10.89 27.54
CA VAL A 23 -20.39 -9.79 26.60
C VAL A 23 -19.33 -8.81 27.16
N ASN A 24 -18.29 -8.53 26.37
CA ASN A 24 -17.26 -7.56 26.78
C ASN A 24 -17.74 -6.13 26.46
N MET A 25 -18.34 -5.46 27.43
CA MET A 25 -18.92 -4.12 27.29
C MET A 25 -17.87 -3.05 26.98
N THR A 26 -16.60 -3.23 27.35
CA THR A 26 -15.54 -2.25 27.05
C THR A 26 -15.13 -2.28 25.56
N LYS A 27 -15.35 -3.40 24.88
CA LYS A 27 -15.07 -3.59 23.46
C LYS A 27 -16.31 -3.46 22.57
N SER A 28 -17.50 -3.55 23.16
CA SER A 28 -18.78 -3.46 22.48
C SER A 28 -19.29 -2.02 22.53
N LYS A 29 -19.59 -1.44 21.38
CA LYS A 29 -20.12 -0.08 21.32
C LYS A 29 -21.08 0.09 20.15
N VAL A 30 -22.04 0.97 20.35
CA VAL A 30 -22.89 1.51 19.29
C VAL A 30 -22.24 2.81 18.78
N ASP A 31 -22.02 2.92 17.48
CA ASP A 31 -21.40 4.10 16.88
C ASP A 31 -21.90 4.26 15.42
N ARG A 32 -21.69 5.43 14.84
CA ARG A 32 -21.96 5.66 13.42
C ARG A 32 -20.98 4.82 12.58
N PRO A 33 -21.38 4.33 11.39
CA PRO A 33 -20.52 3.49 10.55
C PRO A 33 -19.12 4.07 10.30
N GLN A 34 -18.98 5.40 10.16
CA GLN A 34 -17.69 6.06 9.95
C GLN A 34 -16.72 5.93 11.13
N GLY A 35 -17.24 5.81 12.35
CA GLY A 35 -16.46 5.62 13.57
C GLY A 35 -16.07 4.17 13.84
N LEU A 36 -16.62 3.23 13.08
CA LEU A 36 -16.42 1.81 13.30
C LEU A 36 -15.17 1.29 12.59
N LYS A 37 -14.52 0.34 13.25
CA LYS A 37 -13.51 -0.53 12.67
C LYS A 37 -13.95 -1.98 12.84
N TYR A 38 -14.18 -2.67 11.74
CA TYR A 38 -14.57 -4.09 11.75
C TYR A 38 -13.66 -4.91 10.84
N LEU A 39 -13.03 -5.95 11.36
CA LEU A 39 -12.10 -6.84 10.62
C LEU A 39 -11.05 -6.07 9.78
N GLY A 40 -10.56 -4.96 10.30
CA GLY A 40 -9.59 -4.11 9.58
C GLY A 40 -10.18 -3.16 8.55
N PHE A 41 -11.47 -3.22 8.28
CA PHE A 41 -12.20 -2.26 7.46
C PHE A 41 -12.67 -1.07 8.29
N GLY A 42 -12.77 0.07 7.64
CA GLY A 42 -13.53 1.25 8.05
C GLY A 42 -14.60 1.52 7.01
N PHE A 43 -15.46 2.48 7.29
CA PHE A 43 -16.59 2.81 6.42
C PHE A 43 -16.57 4.29 6.05
N TYR A 44 -17.16 4.63 4.91
CA TYR A 44 -17.40 6.00 4.50
C TYR A 44 -18.73 6.09 3.76
N PHE A 45 -19.35 7.25 3.80
CA PHE A 45 -20.57 7.50 3.06
C PHE A 45 -20.21 7.94 1.63
N ASP A 46 -20.70 7.21 0.64
CA ASP A 46 -20.59 7.56 -0.77
C ASP A 46 -21.81 8.40 -1.17
N SER A 47 -21.61 9.71 -1.29
CA SER A 47 -22.68 10.65 -1.60
C SER A 47 -23.32 10.43 -2.97
N ARG A 48 -22.59 9.83 -3.93
CA ARG A 48 -23.12 9.54 -5.27
C ARG A 48 -24.06 8.35 -5.26
N ALA A 49 -23.68 7.31 -4.50
CA ALA A 49 -24.47 6.08 -4.39
C ALA A 49 -25.45 6.11 -3.20
N HIS A 50 -25.47 7.19 -2.41
CA HIS A 50 -26.26 7.35 -1.18
C HIS A 50 -26.18 6.15 -0.23
N GLN A 51 -24.98 5.55 -0.11
CA GLN A 51 -24.78 4.35 0.74
C GLN A 51 -23.42 4.34 1.43
N PHE A 52 -23.33 3.57 2.51
CA PHE A 52 -22.05 3.31 3.16
C PHE A 52 -21.26 2.26 2.41
N LYS A 53 -19.99 2.57 2.14
CA LYS A 53 -19.03 1.64 1.50
C LYS A 53 -17.90 1.33 2.45
N ALA A 54 -17.41 0.09 2.38
CA ALA A 54 -16.23 -0.34 3.12
C ALA A 54 -14.95 0.16 2.42
N LYS A 55 -13.93 0.48 3.22
CA LYS A 55 -12.56 0.76 2.78
C LYS A 55 -11.56 0.21 3.80
N PRO A 56 -10.29 -0.02 3.44
CA PRO A 56 -9.29 -0.36 4.44
C PRO A 56 -9.18 0.72 5.51
N HIS A 57 -9.23 0.33 6.79
CA HIS A 57 -9.12 1.26 7.91
C HIS A 57 -7.71 1.86 7.98
N ALA A 58 -7.57 3.11 8.44
CA ALA A 58 -6.30 3.83 8.52
C ALA A 58 -5.19 3.04 9.25
N LYS A 59 -5.52 2.36 10.35
CA LYS A 59 -4.58 1.49 11.09
C LYS A 59 -4.09 0.30 10.24
N SER A 60 -4.94 -0.27 9.38
CA SER A 60 -4.57 -1.37 8.46
C SER A 60 -3.64 -0.87 7.35
N VAL A 61 -3.92 0.32 6.82
CA VAL A 61 -3.05 0.99 5.83
C VAL A 61 -1.69 1.35 6.44
N ALA A 62 -1.67 1.85 7.68
CA ALA A 62 -0.43 2.15 8.39
C ALA A 62 0.44 0.89 8.61
N LYS A 63 -0.19 -0.24 8.99
CA LYS A 63 0.49 -1.54 9.11
C LYS A 63 1.09 -1.99 7.78
N PHE A 64 0.35 -1.87 6.68
CA PHE A 64 0.88 -2.16 5.34
C PHE A 64 2.06 -1.25 4.99
N LYS A 65 1.92 0.07 5.16
CA LYS A 65 2.99 1.06 4.91
C LYS A 65 4.25 0.76 5.73
N LYS A 66 4.10 0.34 6.99
CA LYS A 66 5.21 -0.08 7.86
C LYS A 66 5.92 -1.30 7.27
N ARG A 67 5.18 -2.36 6.96
CA ARG A 67 5.76 -3.59 6.40
C ARG A 67 6.43 -3.37 5.05
N MET A 68 5.80 -2.59 4.16
CA MET A 68 6.40 -2.17 2.90
C MET A 68 7.73 -1.42 3.11
N LYS A 69 7.80 -0.54 4.12
CA LYS A 69 9.03 0.19 4.48
C LYS A 69 10.15 -0.75 4.92
N GLU A 70 9.85 -1.77 5.72
CA GLU A 70 10.79 -2.80 6.15
C GLU A 70 11.34 -3.58 4.95
N LEU A 71 10.46 -4.11 4.08
CA LEU A 71 10.83 -4.88 2.89
C LEU A 71 11.62 -4.08 1.84
N THR A 72 11.50 -2.76 1.85
CA THR A 72 12.24 -1.84 0.98
C THR A 72 13.32 -1.08 1.74
N CYS A 73 13.84 -1.65 2.81
CA CYS A 73 14.97 -1.06 3.52
C CYS A 73 16.22 -1.09 2.65
N ARG A 74 16.91 0.06 2.55
CA ARG A 74 18.11 0.21 1.71
C ARG A 74 19.34 -0.47 2.29
N SER A 75 19.39 -0.63 3.61
CA SER A 75 20.47 -1.31 4.33
C SER A 75 20.26 -2.81 4.49
N TRP A 76 19.10 -3.32 4.08
CA TRP A 76 18.85 -4.75 4.05
C TRP A 76 19.68 -5.39 2.91
N GLY A 77 20.65 -6.21 3.24
CA GLY A 77 21.68 -6.76 2.37
C GLY A 77 21.23 -7.80 1.34
N VAL A 78 19.94 -7.80 0.97
CA VAL A 78 19.37 -8.74 0.00
C VAL A 78 19.23 -8.14 -1.39
N SER A 79 19.11 -8.99 -2.40
CA SER A 79 18.90 -8.58 -3.81
C SER A 79 17.59 -7.82 -4.01
N ASN A 80 17.51 -7.00 -5.07
CA ASN A 80 16.26 -6.33 -5.42
C ASN A 80 15.20 -7.33 -5.89
N SER A 81 15.60 -8.45 -6.53
CA SER A 81 14.65 -9.50 -6.93
C SER A 81 13.96 -10.11 -5.71
N TYR A 82 14.71 -10.43 -4.67
CA TYR A 82 14.13 -10.92 -3.42
C TYR A 82 13.20 -9.91 -2.75
N LYS A 83 13.57 -8.62 -2.76
CA LYS A 83 12.69 -7.56 -2.26
C LYS A 83 11.37 -7.49 -3.03
N VAL A 84 11.44 -7.59 -4.36
CA VAL A 84 10.25 -7.60 -5.23
C VAL A 84 9.38 -8.82 -4.97
N GLU A 85 9.97 -10.00 -4.79
CA GLU A 85 9.24 -11.22 -4.44
C GLU A 85 8.46 -11.04 -3.14
N LYS A 86 9.12 -10.58 -2.06
CA LYS A 86 8.47 -10.34 -0.76
C LYS A 86 7.42 -9.24 -0.82
N LEU A 87 7.66 -8.19 -1.62
CA LEU A 87 6.63 -7.16 -1.87
C LEU A 87 5.42 -7.74 -2.59
N ASN A 88 5.61 -8.60 -3.59
CA ASN A 88 4.52 -9.24 -4.31
C ASN A 88 3.66 -10.13 -3.39
N GLN A 89 4.28 -10.87 -2.47
CA GLN A 89 3.57 -11.64 -1.46
C GLN A 89 2.71 -10.72 -0.58
N LEU A 90 3.29 -9.62 -0.08
CA LEU A 90 2.57 -8.62 0.72
C LEU A 90 1.42 -7.98 -0.05
N ILE A 91 1.65 -7.55 -1.30
CA ILE A 91 0.65 -6.90 -2.16
C ILE A 91 -0.53 -7.83 -2.42
N ARG A 92 -0.25 -9.06 -2.87
CA ARG A 92 -1.30 -10.03 -3.20
C ARG A 92 -2.14 -10.39 -1.98
N GLY A 93 -1.51 -10.70 -0.85
CA GLY A 93 -2.22 -11.03 0.39
C GLY A 93 -3.11 -9.88 0.86
N TRP A 94 -2.58 -8.64 0.83
CA TRP A 94 -3.33 -7.46 1.27
C TRP A 94 -4.51 -7.14 0.35
N ILE A 95 -4.32 -7.18 -0.97
CA ILE A 95 -5.39 -6.92 -1.94
C ILE A 95 -6.46 -8.01 -1.86
N ASN A 96 -6.08 -9.29 -1.81
CA ASN A 96 -7.04 -10.38 -1.71
C ASN A 96 -7.93 -10.27 -0.47
N TYR A 97 -7.39 -9.78 0.65
CA TYR A 97 -8.17 -9.56 1.86
C TYR A 97 -9.10 -8.35 1.75
N PHE A 98 -8.62 -7.23 1.21
CA PHE A 98 -9.37 -5.97 1.18
C PHE A 98 -10.14 -5.72 -0.13
N LYS A 99 -10.12 -6.62 -1.12
CA LYS A 99 -10.70 -6.42 -2.47
C LYS A 99 -12.18 -6.06 -2.49
N ILE A 100 -12.95 -6.48 -1.48
CA ILE A 100 -14.37 -6.11 -1.31
C ILE A 100 -14.57 -4.63 -0.96
N GLY A 101 -13.52 -3.96 -0.50
CA GLY A 101 -13.55 -2.55 -0.14
C GLY A 101 -13.14 -1.64 -1.29
N SER A 102 -13.66 -0.41 -1.27
CA SER A 102 -13.27 0.64 -2.22
C SER A 102 -11.86 1.14 -1.93
N MET A 103 -10.89 0.80 -2.79
CA MET A 103 -9.50 1.18 -2.56
C MET A 103 -8.71 1.55 -3.83
N LYS A 104 -9.39 1.87 -4.93
CA LYS A 104 -8.74 2.21 -6.21
C LYS A 104 -7.72 3.36 -6.07
N THR A 105 -8.12 4.45 -5.43
CA THR A 105 -7.26 5.62 -5.19
C THR A 105 -6.09 5.27 -4.26
N LEU A 106 -6.37 4.52 -3.19
CA LEU A 106 -5.34 4.05 -2.27
C LEU A 106 -4.31 3.14 -2.95
N CYS A 107 -4.74 2.23 -3.84
CA CYS A 107 -3.82 1.39 -4.62
C CYS A 107 -2.90 2.23 -5.50
N LYS A 108 -3.40 3.29 -6.17
CA LYS A 108 -2.57 4.21 -6.96
C LYS A 108 -1.51 4.91 -6.11
N GLU A 109 -1.90 5.40 -4.93
CA GLU A 109 -0.97 6.05 -3.97
C GLU A 109 0.11 5.08 -3.50
N LEU A 110 -0.27 3.88 -3.09
CA LEU A 110 0.65 2.86 -2.60
C LEU A 110 1.59 2.36 -3.70
N ASP A 111 1.12 2.18 -4.92
CA ASP A 111 1.95 1.85 -6.08
C ASP A 111 3.03 2.92 -6.34
N ALA A 112 2.65 4.18 -6.33
CA ALA A 112 3.61 5.27 -6.50
C ALA A 112 4.69 5.24 -5.39
N ARG A 113 4.27 4.98 -4.16
CA ARG A 113 5.17 4.88 -3.01
C ARG A 113 6.10 3.67 -3.08
N ILE A 114 5.61 2.51 -3.52
CA ILE A 114 6.43 1.30 -3.73
C ILE A 114 7.50 1.56 -4.79
N ARG A 115 7.11 2.11 -5.95
CA ARG A 115 8.05 2.46 -7.03
C ARG A 115 9.13 3.43 -6.56
N TYR A 116 8.74 4.48 -5.85
CA TYR A 116 9.70 5.42 -5.26
C TYR A 116 10.70 4.74 -4.33
N ARG A 117 10.23 3.87 -3.44
CA ARG A 117 11.12 3.15 -2.52
C ARG A 117 12.05 2.17 -3.22
N LEU A 118 11.58 1.47 -4.25
CA LEU A 118 12.43 0.59 -5.07
C LEU A 118 13.50 1.38 -5.83
N ARG A 119 13.17 2.57 -6.39
CA ARG A 119 14.17 3.47 -6.98
C ARG A 119 15.29 3.80 -6.00
N MET A 120 14.95 4.09 -4.74
CA MET A 120 15.97 4.35 -3.71
C MET A 120 16.85 3.14 -3.44
N CYS A 121 16.32 1.92 -3.48
CA CYS A 121 17.10 0.70 -3.31
C CYS A 121 18.05 0.49 -4.50
N ILE A 122 17.54 0.62 -5.72
CA ILE A 122 18.30 0.48 -6.97
C ILE A 122 19.42 1.54 -7.03
N TRP A 123 19.08 2.80 -6.77
CA TRP A 123 20.05 3.89 -6.74
C TRP A 123 21.18 3.65 -5.73
N LYS A 124 20.87 3.15 -4.56
CA LYS A 124 21.89 2.81 -3.55
C LYS A 124 22.79 1.67 -4.02
N GLN A 125 22.25 0.67 -4.74
CA GLN A 125 23.05 -0.43 -5.28
C GLN A 125 24.03 0.00 -6.38
N TRP A 126 23.74 1.06 -7.12
CA TRP A 126 24.62 1.58 -8.14
C TRP A 126 25.89 2.24 -7.59
N LYS A 127 26.01 2.37 -6.29
CA LYS A 127 27.16 2.86 -5.48
C LYS A 127 27.88 4.09 -6.03
N THR A 128 28.64 3.93 -7.16
CA THR A 128 29.52 4.95 -7.74
C THR A 128 28.80 5.78 -8.82
N PRO A 129 29.23 7.05 -9.05
CA PRO A 129 28.70 7.88 -10.13
C PRO A 129 28.84 7.20 -11.51
N GLN A 130 29.96 6.55 -11.80
CA GLN A 130 30.19 5.85 -13.05
C GLN A 130 29.17 4.75 -13.31
N ASN A 131 28.87 3.93 -12.29
CA ASN A 131 27.81 2.91 -12.38
C ASN A 131 26.42 3.53 -12.55
N ARG A 132 26.15 4.68 -11.93
CA ARG A 132 24.89 5.42 -12.10
C ARG A 132 24.73 5.90 -13.54
N ILE A 133 25.77 6.53 -14.11
CA ILE A 133 25.78 6.98 -15.51
C ILE A 133 25.53 5.78 -16.42
N LYS A 134 26.34 4.73 -16.31
CA LYS A 134 26.22 3.50 -17.12
C LYS A 134 24.80 2.94 -17.09
N ASN A 135 24.21 2.81 -15.90
CA ASN A 135 22.88 2.24 -15.76
C ASN A 135 21.77 3.20 -16.27
N LEU A 136 21.87 4.51 -16.03
CA LEU A 136 20.93 5.49 -16.55
C LEU A 136 20.94 5.52 -18.08
N THR A 137 22.13 5.54 -18.69
CA THR A 137 22.29 5.52 -20.17
C THR A 137 21.73 4.20 -20.75
N LYS A 138 22.00 3.06 -20.12
CA LYS A 138 21.40 1.76 -20.50
C LYS A 138 19.86 1.79 -20.43
N LEU A 139 19.29 2.60 -19.52
CA LEU A 139 17.87 2.79 -19.38
C LEU A 139 17.31 3.91 -20.31
N GLY A 140 18.09 4.38 -21.28
CA GLY A 140 17.66 5.33 -22.29
C GLY A 140 17.68 6.79 -21.83
N VAL A 141 18.38 7.11 -20.74
CA VAL A 141 18.62 8.49 -20.34
C VAL A 141 19.80 9.04 -21.12
N ASP A 142 19.68 10.26 -21.63
CA ASP A 142 20.78 10.97 -22.29
C ASP A 142 22.02 11.05 -21.40
N LYS A 143 23.24 10.98 -22.04
CA LYS A 143 24.52 10.93 -21.31
C LYS A 143 24.76 12.13 -20.42
N ASP A 144 24.45 13.34 -20.90
CA ASP A 144 24.69 14.58 -20.15
C ASP A 144 23.75 14.67 -18.95
N ILE A 145 22.47 14.32 -19.16
CA ILE A 145 21.48 14.24 -18.11
C ILE A 145 21.84 13.15 -17.08
N ALA A 146 22.34 12.01 -17.53
CA ALA A 146 22.80 10.92 -16.67
C ALA A 146 24.01 11.37 -15.83
N TRP A 147 24.95 12.08 -16.45
CA TRP A 147 26.12 12.63 -15.77
C TRP A 147 25.72 13.65 -14.68
N ILE A 148 24.94 14.67 -15.04
CA ILE A 148 24.41 15.66 -14.09
C ILE A 148 23.67 14.96 -12.95
N THR A 149 22.82 14.00 -13.25
CA THR A 149 22.02 13.27 -12.23
C THR A 149 22.91 12.44 -11.31
N ALA A 150 23.96 11.78 -11.83
CA ALA A 150 24.86 10.94 -11.05
C ALA A 150 25.74 11.72 -10.08
N TYR A 151 26.20 12.91 -10.51
CA TYR A 151 27.04 13.79 -9.69
C TYR A 151 26.24 14.81 -8.87
N THR A 152 24.93 14.87 -8.99
CA THR A 152 24.11 15.66 -8.08
C THR A 152 24.31 15.13 -6.66
N GLY A 153 25.13 15.79 -5.84
CA GLY A 153 25.45 15.41 -4.45
C GLY A 153 24.27 15.40 -3.48
N SER A 154 23.07 15.35 -4.02
CA SER A 154 21.82 15.42 -3.31
C SER A 154 21.46 14.14 -2.59
N ARG A 155 20.60 14.28 -1.58
CA ARG A 155 20.03 13.13 -0.86
C ARG A 155 19.34 12.16 -1.82
N ILE A 156 19.55 10.86 -1.64
CA ILE A 156 18.95 9.78 -2.46
C ILE A 156 17.44 9.97 -2.65
N ALA A 157 16.75 10.38 -1.59
CA ALA A 157 15.32 10.64 -1.61
C ALA A 157 14.91 11.69 -2.66
N TYR A 158 15.67 12.77 -2.76
CA TYR A 158 15.43 13.84 -3.73
C TYR A 158 15.67 13.37 -5.16
N VAL A 159 16.82 12.73 -5.41
CA VAL A 159 17.16 12.23 -6.75
C VAL A 159 16.09 11.25 -7.27
N CYS A 160 15.63 10.34 -6.40
CA CYS A 160 14.64 9.33 -6.78
C CYS A 160 13.21 9.87 -7.04
N GLN A 161 12.94 11.15 -6.72
CA GLN A 161 11.68 11.83 -7.06
C GLN A 161 11.76 12.57 -8.39
N ARG A 162 12.96 12.83 -8.94
CA ARG A 162 13.13 13.60 -10.18
C ARG A 162 12.53 12.86 -11.38
N ARG A 163 12.12 13.64 -12.39
CA ARG A 163 11.55 13.12 -13.65
C ARG A 163 12.46 12.09 -14.32
N VAL A 164 13.78 12.33 -14.32
CA VAL A 164 14.79 11.41 -14.86
C VAL A 164 14.67 10.02 -14.26
N MET A 165 14.59 9.90 -12.94
CA MET A 165 14.45 8.62 -12.26
C MET A 165 13.07 7.99 -12.47
N ASN A 166 12.03 8.81 -12.65
CA ASN A 166 10.69 8.32 -12.99
C ASN A 166 10.65 7.76 -14.42
N PHE A 167 11.36 8.36 -15.35
CA PHE A 167 11.55 7.88 -16.72
C PHE A 167 12.41 6.61 -16.75
N ALA A 168 13.59 6.65 -16.13
CA ALA A 168 14.55 5.56 -16.13
C ALA A 168 14.01 4.28 -15.47
N ILE A 169 13.26 4.41 -14.37
CA ILE A 169 12.69 3.29 -13.62
C ILE A 169 11.18 3.54 -13.49
N ASN A 170 10.49 3.40 -14.61
CA ASN A 170 9.04 3.58 -14.72
C ASN A 170 8.25 2.34 -14.24
N LYS A 171 6.93 2.39 -14.36
CA LYS A 171 6.03 1.29 -13.98
C LYS A 171 6.31 0.05 -14.83
N GLU A 172 6.42 0.23 -16.14
CA GLU A 172 6.57 -0.83 -17.13
C GLU A 172 7.84 -1.64 -16.87
N ARG A 173 8.97 -0.99 -16.67
CA ARG A 173 10.25 -1.64 -16.35
C ARG A 173 10.23 -2.39 -15.03
N LEU A 174 9.60 -1.82 -14.00
CA LEU A 174 9.43 -2.52 -12.73
C LEU A 174 8.50 -3.73 -12.86
N THR A 175 7.48 -3.65 -13.71
CA THR A 175 6.61 -4.79 -14.02
C THR A 175 7.37 -5.88 -14.79
N GLN A 176 8.21 -5.51 -15.77
CA GLN A 176 9.11 -6.44 -16.46
C GLN A 176 10.12 -7.10 -15.50
N PHE A 177 10.55 -6.36 -14.48
CA PHE A 177 11.38 -6.88 -13.40
C PHE A 177 10.62 -7.77 -12.41
N GLY A 178 9.31 -7.96 -12.62
CA GLY A 178 8.44 -8.85 -11.85
C GLY A 178 7.62 -8.19 -10.75
N LEU A 179 7.63 -6.84 -10.61
CA LEU A 179 6.81 -6.16 -9.62
C LEU A 179 5.32 -6.19 -10.00
N VAL A 180 4.48 -6.67 -9.12
CA VAL A 180 3.02 -6.60 -9.26
C VAL A 180 2.54 -5.17 -8.98
N SER A 181 1.83 -4.55 -9.93
CA SER A 181 1.14 -3.29 -9.70
C SER A 181 -0.11 -3.53 -8.86
N MET A 182 -0.26 -2.80 -7.75
CA MET A 182 -1.42 -2.92 -6.86
C MET A 182 -2.71 -2.55 -7.57
N ILE A 183 -2.68 -1.47 -8.36
CA ILE A 183 -3.89 -1.00 -9.05
C ILE A 183 -4.34 -2.00 -10.12
N ASP A 184 -3.42 -2.55 -10.90
CA ASP A 184 -3.74 -3.50 -11.97
C ASP A 184 -4.25 -4.81 -11.36
N TYR A 185 -3.61 -5.30 -10.31
CA TYR A 185 -4.02 -6.51 -9.61
C TYR A 185 -5.40 -6.33 -8.92
N TYR A 186 -5.64 -5.18 -8.29
CA TYR A 186 -6.93 -4.86 -7.70
C TYR A 186 -8.03 -4.79 -8.76
N THR A 187 -7.81 -4.06 -9.86
CA THR A 187 -8.80 -3.94 -10.93
C THR A 187 -9.15 -5.30 -11.52
N LYS A 188 -8.14 -6.15 -11.79
CA LYS A 188 -8.36 -7.50 -12.31
C LYS A 188 -9.19 -8.36 -11.35
N ARG A 189 -9.02 -8.22 -10.04
CA ARG A 189 -9.74 -9.00 -9.03
C ARG A 189 -11.14 -8.47 -8.71
N CYS A 190 -11.41 -7.17 -8.95
CA CYS A 190 -12.74 -6.58 -8.77
C CYS A 190 -13.67 -6.83 -9.98
N VAL A 191 -13.12 -7.04 -11.19
CA VAL A 191 -13.94 -7.37 -12.39
C VAL A 191 -14.44 -8.83 -12.36
N THR A 192 -13.87 -9.65 -11.49
CA THR A 192 -14.24 -11.08 -11.33
C THR A 192 -15.17 -11.35 -10.13
N CYS A 193 -15.80 -10.28 -9.55
CA CYS A 193 -16.78 -10.41 -8.47
C CYS A 193 -18.14 -9.86 -8.91
#